data_c6eb326201bea5aaccd20c4272923bf6
#
_entry.id   c6eb326201bea5aaccd20c4272923bf6
#
_cell.length_a   1.000
_cell.length_b   1.000
_cell.length_c   1.000
_cell.angle_alpha   90.00
_cell.angle_beta   90.00
_cell.angle_gamma   90.00
#
_symmetry.space_group_name_H-M   'P 1'
#
loop_
_entity.id
_entity.type
_entity.pdbx_description
1 polymer ?
#
loop_
_entity_poly.entity_id
_entity_poly.type
_entity_poly.pdbx_seq_one_letter_code
_entity_poly.pdbx_strand_id
1 'polypeptide(L)'
;MDYIVAIHKIIDPIVSHPEKIEITELENENKKDRTFVIKCEKDDAGRLIGKRGSTADALREVLSIAGKTNSERVHIKFVSEEVEAK
;
A
#
# COMPACT_ATOMS: atom_id res chain seq x y z
N MET A 1 6.64 -1.00 14.46
CA MET A 1 6.46 -1.85 13.30
C MET A 1 6.83 -1.10 12.03
N ASP A 2 7.55 -1.73 11.13
CA ASP A 2 7.88 -1.13 9.85
C ASP A 2 6.80 -1.51 8.83
N TYR A 3 5.90 -0.58 8.58
CA TYR A 3 4.80 -0.82 7.67
C TYR A 3 5.28 -1.04 6.23
N ILE A 4 6.35 -0.36 5.84
CA ILE A 4 6.89 -0.51 4.49
C ILE A 4 7.37 -1.94 4.25
N VAL A 5 8.08 -2.51 5.20
CA VAL A 5 8.52 -3.90 5.12
C VAL A 5 7.32 -4.84 5.06
N ALA A 6 6.31 -4.59 5.88
CA ALA A 6 5.09 -5.41 5.88
C ALA A 6 4.39 -5.35 4.52
N ILE A 7 4.30 -4.16 3.94
CA ILE A 7 3.67 -3.98 2.62
C ILE A 7 4.42 -4.78 1.56
N HIS A 8 5.75 -4.68 1.54
CA HIS A 8 6.55 -5.44 0.58
C HIS A 8 6.36 -6.95 0.72
N LYS A 9 6.30 -7.45 1.94
CA LYS A 9 6.10 -8.89 2.17
C LYS A 9 4.77 -9.39 1.62
N ILE A 10 3.78 -8.52 1.60
CA ILE A 10 2.44 -8.89 1.10
C ILE A 10 2.38 -8.77 -0.42
N ILE A 11 2.89 -7.69 -0.98
CA ILE A 11 2.68 -7.40 -2.40
C ILE A 11 3.77 -7.92 -3.33
N ASP A 12 5.02 -8.01 -2.88
CA ASP A 12 6.11 -8.44 -3.74
C ASP A 12 5.87 -9.81 -4.40
N PRO A 13 5.34 -10.82 -3.70
CA PRO A 13 5.06 -12.10 -4.34
C PRO A 13 3.93 -12.05 -5.37
N ILE A 14 3.13 -11.01 -5.38
CA ILE A 14 1.96 -10.89 -6.25
C ILE A 14 2.30 -10.18 -7.55
N VAL A 15 3.22 -9.20 -7.49
CA VAL A 15 3.54 -8.37 -8.64
C VAL A 15 4.59 -9.02 -9.52
N SER A 16 4.60 -8.64 -10.81
CA SER A 16 5.59 -9.12 -11.77
C SER A 16 6.91 -8.37 -11.66
N HIS A 17 6.86 -7.13 -11.17
CA HIS A 17 8.03 -6.25 -11.12
C HIS A 17 8.20 -5.67 -9.72
N PRO A 18 8.54 -6.52 -8.73
CA PRO A 18 8.69 -6.02 -7.35
C PRO A 18 9.80 -4.96 -7.22
N GLU A 19 10.79 -5.00 -8.10
CA GLU A 19 11.86 -4.02 -8.08
C GLU A 19 11.37 -2.61 -8.47
N LYS A 20 10.19 -2.51 -9.05
CA LYS A 20 9.61 -1.22 -9.46
C LYS A 20 8.59 -0.68 -8.47
N ILE A 21 8.37 -1.41 -7.40
CA ILE A 21 7.47 -0.95 -6.34
C ILE A 21 8.19 0.12 -5.53
N GLU A 22 7.56 1.28 -5.41
CA GLU A 22 8.06 2.36 -4.57
C GLU A 22 6.99 2.69 -3.54
N ILE A 23 7.39 2.71 -2.29
CA ILE A 23 6.47 3.01 -1.19
C ILE A 23 6.96 4.27 -0.49
N THR A 24 6.10 5.26 -0.42
CA THR A 24 6.42 6.54 0.19
C THR A 24 5.41 6.81 1.30
N GLU A 25 5.90 7.20 2.45
CA GLU A 25 5.03 7.64 3.52
C GLU A 25 4.84 9.15 3.43
N LEU A 26 3.59 9.59 3.43
CA LEU A 26 3.24 11.01 3.42
C LEU A 26 3.17 11.53 4.85
N GLU A 27 3.58 12.78 5.04
CA GLU A 27 3.45 13.40 6.34
C GLU A 27 1.99 13.77 6.61
N ASN A 28 1.57 13.57 7.84
CA ASN A 28 0.25 13.98 8.31
C ASN A 28 0.41 14.89 9.52
N GLU A 29 -0.52 15.81 9.68
CA GLU A 29 -0.53 16.68 10.85
C GLU A 29 -0.71 15.87 12.13
N ASN A 30 -1.59 14.86 12.06
CA ASN A 30 -1.80 13.95 13.17
C ASN A 30 -0.84 12.78 13.03
N LYS A 31 0.08 12.64 13.98
CA LYS A 31 1.08 11.57 13.94
C LYS A 31 0.50 10.17 14.08
N LYS A 32 -0.75 10.07 14.52
CA LYS A 32 -1.44 8.78 14.59
C LYS A 32 -1.97 8.33 13.24
N ASP A 33 -2.04 9.22 12.26
CA ASP A 33 -2.43 8.88 10.91
C ASP A 33 -1.18 8.63 10.08
N ARG A 34 -1.06 7.44 9.52
CA ARG A 34 0.06 7.05 8.68
C ARG A 34 -0.47 6.76 7.28
N THR A 35 0.01 7.48 6.29
CA THR A 35 -0.43 7.32 4.91
C THR A 35 0.73 6.86 4.06
N PHE A 36 0.53 5.76 3.35
CA PHE A 36 1.54 5.20 2.46
C PHE A 36 1.03 5.21 1.02
N VAL A 37 1.86 5.69 0.12
CA VAL A 37 1.57 5.68 -1.31
C VAL A 37 2.42 4.59 -1.95
N ILE A 38 1.76 3.66 -2.61
CA ILE A 38 2.42 2.54 -3.28
C ILE A 38 2.39 2.82 -4.78
N LYS A 39 3.57 3.05 -5.35
CA LYS A 39 3.71 3.25 -6.78
C LYS A 39 4.18 1.95 -7.42
N CYS A 40 3.55 1.56 -8.52
CA CYS A 40 3.87 0.32 -9.21
C CYS A 40 3.69 0.51 -10.70
N GLU A 41 4.10 -0.49 -11.48
CA GLU A 41 3.85 -0.47 -12.91
C GLU A 41 2.37 -0.64 -13.19
N LYS A 42 1.96 -0.16 -14.36
CA LYS A 42 0.57 -0.22 -14.79
C LYS A 42 -0.03 -1.63 -14.71
N ASP A 43 0.72 -2.63 -15.19
CA ASP A 43 0.24 -4.00 -15.18
C ASP A 43 0.09 -4.52 -13.74
N ASP A 44 1.02 -4.16 -12.88
CA ASP A 44 0.98 -4.59 -11.50
C ASP A 44 -0.10 -3.82 -10.72
N ALA A 45 -0.34 -2.57 -11.08
CA ALA A 45 -1.43 -1.82 -10.48
C ALA A 45 -2.76 -2.53 -10.68
N GLY A 46 -2.99 -3.05 -11.88
CA GLY A 46 -4.19 -3.82 -12.17
C GLY A 46 -4.31 -5.06 -11.31
N ARG A 47 -3.20 -5.73 -11.03
CA ARG A 47 -3.19 -6.91 -10.16
C ARG A 47 -3.43 -6.57 -8.70
N LEU A 48 -2.82 -5.50 -8.22
CA LEU A 48 -2.94 -5.10 -6.82
C LEU A 48 -4.32 -4.57 -6.51
N ILE A 49 -4.85 -3.73 -7.38
CA ILE A 49 -6.20 -3.22 -7.22
C ILE A 49 -7.20 -4.32 -7.57
N GLY A 50 -6.83 -5.14 -8.58
CA GLY A 50 -7.61 -6.31 -8.99
C GLY A 50 -8.96 -5.95 -9.57
N LYS A 51 -9.61 -6.95 -10.13
CA LYS A 51 -10.95 -6.76 -10.68
C LYS A 51 -11.97 -6.47 -9.60
N ARG A 52 -11.68 -6.86 -8.37
CA ARG A 52 -12.58 -6.69 -7.23
C ARG A 52 -11.90 -5.98 -6.07
N GLY A 53 -10.69 -5.48 -6.27
CA GLY A 53 -9.95 -4.83 -5.23
C GLY A 53 -9.55 -5.71 -4.05
N SER A 54 -9.62 -7.04 -4.22
CA SER A 54 -9.42 -7.96 -3.10
C SER A 54 -8.02 -7.89 -2.48
N THR A 55 -6.99 -7.72 -3.31
CA THR A 55 -5.63 -7.61 -2.79
C THR A 55 -5.44 -6.31 -2.01
N ALA A 56 -5.94 -5.21 -2.57
CA ALA A 56 -5.86 -3.92 -1.90
C ALA A 56 -6.63 -3.95 -0.58
N ASP A 57 -7.81 -4.56 -0.58
CA ASP A 57 -8.62 -4.66 0.62
C ASP A 57 -7.94 -5.52 1.68
N ALA A 58 -7.35 -6.65 1.27
CA ALA A 58 -6.62 -7.51 2.20
C ALA A 58 -5.44 -6.76 2.83
N LEU A 59 -4.69 -6.02 2.01
CA LEU A 59 -3.58 -5.23 2.51
C LEU A 59 -4.04 -4.19 3.52
N ARG A 60 -5.09 -3.46 3.20
CA ARG A 60 -5.65 -2.46 4.10
C ARG A 60 -6.10 -3.08 5.42
N GLU A 61 -6.72 -4.25 5.35
CA GLU A 61 -7.20 -4.94 6.55
C GLU A 61 -6.04 -5.35 7.46
N VAL A 62 -5.00 -5.96 6.88
CA VAL A 62 -3.82 -6.37 7.65
C VAL A 62 -3.15 -5.16 8.30
N LEU A 63 -2.97 -4.09 7.55
CA LEU A 63 -2.31 -2.90 8.08
C LEU A 63 -3.19 -2.15 9.07
N SER A 64 -4.49 -2.22 8.92
CA SER A 64 -5.42 -1.64 9.89
C SER A 64 -5.28 -2.34 11.24
N ILE A 65 -5.17 -3.67 11.24
CA ILE A 65 -4.97 -4.45 12.45
C ILE A 65 -3.64 -4.07 13.11
N ALA A 66 -2.58 -4.02 12.31
CA ALA A 66 -1.26 -3.62 12.80
C ALA A 66 -1.28 -2.20 13.36
N GLY A 67 -1.99 -1.29 12.69
CA GLY A 67 -2.13 0.07 13.14
C GLY A 67 -2.83 0.16 14.49
N LYS A 68 -3.89 -0.60 14.68
CA LYS A 68 -4.61 -0.62 15.95
C LYS A 68 -3.71 -1.08 17.10
N THR A 69 -2.85 -2.05 16.84
CA THR A 69 -1.89 -2.53 17.82
C THR A 69 -0.95 -1.41 18.26
N ASN A 70 -0.62 -0.50 17.36
CA ASN A 70 0.26 0.64 17.61
C ASN A 70 -0.49 1.94 17.90
N SER A 71 -1.80 1.87 18.06
CA SER A 71 -2.67 3.04 18.25
C SER A 71 -2.55 4.05 17.11
N GLU A 72 -2.44 3.52 15.89
CA GLU A 72 -2.32 4.32 14.68
C GLU A 72 -3.38 3.95 13.66
N ARG A 73 -3.65 4.87 12.74
CA ARG A 73 -4.54 4.62 11.61
C ARG A 73 -3.70 4.61 10.35
N VAL A 74 -3.75 3.51 9.61
CA VAL A 74 -2.94 3.33 8.41
C VAL A 74 -3.81 3.48 7.17
N HIS A 75 -3.38 4.33 6.26
CA HIS A 75 -4.06 4.59 4.99
C HIS A 75 -3.16 4.20 3.85
N ILE A 76 -3.72 3.50 2.86
CA ILE A 76 -2.97 3.02 1.71
C ILE A 76 -3.56 3.61 0.43
N LYS A 77 -2.69 4.13 -0.43
CA LYS A 77 -3.06 4.62 -1.75
C LYS A 77 -2.20 3.94 -2.80
N PHE A 78 -2.83 3.56 -3.91
CA PHE A 78 -2.11 2.95 -5.03
C PHE A 78 -2.07 3.94 -6.20
N VAL A 79 -0.88 4.09 -6.80
CA VAL A 79 -0.72 4.90 -8.00
C VAL A 79 0.08 4.11 -9.01
N SER A 80 -0.11 4.41 -10.30
CA SER A 80 0.68 3.81 -11.37
C SER A 80 1.47 4.90 -12.08
N GLU A 81 2.47 4.48 -12.86
CA GLU A 81 3.32 5.42 -13.56
C GLU A 81 2.56 6.28 -14.56
N GLU A 82 1.54 5.74 -15.19
CA GLU A 82 0.81 6.44 -16.25
C GLU A 82 -0.42 7.18 -15.76
N VAL A 83 -1.00 6.70 -14.68
CA VAL A 83 -2.25 7.26 -14.17
C VAL A 83 -2.11 7.53 -12.69
N GLU A 84 -2.14 8.79 -12.34
CA GLU A 84 -2.22 9.16 -10.93
C GLU A 84 -3.65 8.98 -10.46
N ALA A 85 -3.81 8.30 -9.35
CA ALA A 85 -5.13 8.16 -8.74
C ALA A 85 -5.58 9.54 -8.27
N LYS A 86 -6.71 9.95 -8.74
CA LYS A 86 -7.29 11.22 -8.35
C LYS A 86 -8.16 11.07 -7.13
#